data_22d293df21753e2dd72488c3359e8f91
#
_entry.id   22d293df21753e2dd72488c3359e8f91
#
_cell.length_a   1.000
_cell.length_b   1.000
_cell.length_c   1.000
_cell.angle_alpha   90.00
_cell.angle_beta   90.00
_cell.angle_gamma   90.00
#
_symmetry.space_group_name_H-M   'P 1'
#
loop_
_entity.id
_entity.type
_entity.pdbx_description
1 polymer ?
#
loop_
_entity_poly.entity_id
_entity_poly.type
_entity_poly.pdbx_seq_one_letter_code
_entity_poly.pdbx_strand_id
1 'polypeptide(L)'
;MALLDEQLVEEWLNRQNFFTMRGIKSGNDEIDLLAIRPTPEGMEYWHVEVQISYPPVNYIGGDINARKRTKNELREGVEQWVAKKFTSPKKAKRRNEILPDAKWRYFLVHAVLKDEAELVIMKELGVELIPYKRVLADLRLEKQSKSSSAASGIVEMLNYLE
;
A
#
# COMPACT_ATOMS: atom_id res chain seq x y z
N MET A 1 8.32 -3.58 12.39
CA MET A 1 7.74 -4.52 11.40
C MET A 1 7.16 -3.80 10.18
N ALA A 2 6.44 -2.70 10.36
CA ALA A 2 5.92 -1.91 9.22
C ALA A 2 6.99 -1.55 8.17
N LEU A 3 8.17 -1.14 8.61
CA LEU A 3 9.28 -0.79 7.71
C LEU A 3 9.74 -1.97 6.82
N LEU A 4 9.74 -3.20 7.33
CA LEU A 4 10.11 -4.37 6.53
C LEU A 4 9.03 -4.70 5.50
N ASP A 5 7.76 -4.59 5.88
CA ASP A 5 6.63 -4.84 4.98
C ASP A 5 6.64 -3.85 3.81
N GLU A 6 6.90 -2.57 4.08
CA GLU A 6 7.05 -1.54 3.05
C GLU A 6 8.25 -1.83 2.13
N GLN A 7 9.37 -2.31 2.67
CA GLN A 7 10.55 -2.69 1.88
C GLN A 7 10.27 -3.89 0.97
N LEU A 8 9.50 -4.87 1.43
CA LEU A 8 9.09 -6.01 0.60
C LEU A 8 8.13 -5.59 -0.52
N VAL A 9 7.20 -4.69 -0.23
CA VAL A 9 6.32 -4.13 -1.26
C VAL A 9 7.11 -3.30 -2.27
N GLU A 10 8.07 -2.50 -1.83
CA GLU A 10 8.97 -1.75 -2.70
C GLU A 10 9.77 -2.68 -3.63
N GLU A 11 10.36 -3.75 -3.08
CA GLU A 11 11.08 -4.76 -3.87
C GLU A 11 10.16 -5.42 -4.92
N TRP A 12 8.93 -5.75 -4.54
CA TRP A 12 7.93 -6.29 -5.45
C TRP A 12 7.59 -5.33 -6.61
N LEU A 13 7.46 -4.04 -6.32
CA LEU A 13 7.24 -3.00 -7.33
C LEU A 13 8.47 -2.83 -8.24
N ASN A 14 9.67 -2.78 -7.66
CA ASN A 14 10.91 -2.63 -8.41
C ASN A 14 11.13 -3.79 -9.39
N ARG A 15 10.77 -5.01 -9.01
CA ARG A 15 10.81 -6.19 -9.90
C ARG A 15 9.85 -6.07 -11.08
N GLN A 16 8.79 -5.30 -10.94
CA GLN A 16 7.84 -4.97 -12.02
C GLN A 16 8.23 -3.70 -12.80
N ASN A 17 9.47 -3.25 -12.67
CA ASN A 17 10.06 -2.08 -13.34
C ASN A 17 9.45 -0.73 -12.92
N PHE A 18 8.92 -0.63 -11.71
CA PHE A 18 8.60 0.66 -11.11
C PHE A 18 9.84 1.34 -10.55
N PHE A 19 9.93 2.66 -10.71
CA PHE A 19 10.77 3.53 -9.91
C PHE A 19 10.00 3.93 -8.66
N THR A 20 10.59 3.80 -7.49
CA THR A 20 9.88 3.98 -6.22
C THR A 20 10.53 5.02 -5.33
N MET A 21 9.70 5.71 -4.55
CA MET A 21 10.10 6.51 -3.40
C MET A 21 9.32 6.02 -2.18
N ARG A 22 10.01 5.74 -1.08
CA ARG A 22 9.43 5.22 0.16
C ARG A 22 9.58 6.20 1.30
N GLY A 23 8.61 6.21 2.23
CA GLY A 23 8.67 6.98 3.46
C GLY A 23 8.66 8.49 3.22
N ILE A 24 7.75 8.99 2.40
CA ILE A 24 7.72 10.39 1.99
C ILE A 24 6.99 11.21 3.04
N LYS A 25 7.70 12.08 3.72
CA LYS A 25 7.11 12.95 4.75
C LYS A 25 6.16 13.99 4.17
N SER A 26 5.02 14.16 4.83
CA SER A 26 3.98 15.12 4.50
C SER A 26 3.47 15.79 5.79
N GLY A 27 4.26 16.70 6.34
CA GLY A 27 4.07 17.23 7.69
C GLY A 27 4.28 16.15 8.75
N ASN A 28 3.27 15.92 9.59
CA ASN A 28 3.28 14.84 10.61
C ASN A 28 2.83 13.49 10.04
N ASP A 29 2.36 13.47 8.79
CA ASP A 29 1.94 12.25 8.09
C ASP A 29 3.05 11.74 7.16
N GLU A 30 2.86 10.55 6.65
CA GLU A 30 3.77 9.90 5.71
C GLU A 30 2.97 9.24 4.59
N ILE A 31 3.53 9.26 3.39
CA ILE A 31 3.12 8.42 2.28
C ILE A 31 4.06 7.23 2.28
N ASP A 32 3.52 6.02 2.35
CA ASP A 32 4.35 4.82 2.46
C ASP A 32 5.20 4.63 1.19
N LEU A 33 4.57 4.66 0.01
CA LEU A 33 5.25 4.50 -1.28
C LEU A 33 4.59 5.33 -2.39
N LEU A 34 5.42 5.94 -3.24
CA LEU A 34 5.06 6.40 -4.57
C LEU A 34 5.83 5.57 -5.60
N ALA A 35 5.15 5.13 -6.65
CA ALA A 35 5.76 4.31 -7.69
C ALA A 35 5.32 4.81 -9.07
N ILE A 36 6.26 4.87 -10.00
CA ILE A 36 6.02 5.28 -11.37
C ILE A 36 6.68 4.31 -12.34
N ARG A 37 6.02 4.04 -13.46
CA ARG A 37 6.66 3.31 -14.56
C ARG A 37 6.11 3.73 -15.92
N PRO A 38 6.94 3.69 -16.97
CA PRO A 38 6.46 3.83 -18.34
C PRO A 38 5.68 2.59 -18.79
N THR A 39 4.62 2.80 -19.54
CA THR A 39 3.86 1.78 -20.25
C THR A 39 3.70 2.18 -21.72
N PRO A 40 3.29 1.27 -22.61
CA PRO A 40 2.99 1.63 -24.00
C PRO A 40 1.95 2.75 -24.15
N GLU A 41 1.02 2.85 -23.18
CA GLU A 41 -0.05 3.85 -23.16
C GLU A 41 0.34 5.17 -22.47
N GLY A 42 1.52 5.24 -21.85
CA GLY A 42 1.99 6.40 -21.10
C GLY A 42 2.57 6.04 -19.73
N MET A 43 2.57 7.00 -18.83
CA MET A 43 3.12 6.79 -17.49
C MET A 43 2.03 6.33 -16.52
N GLU A 44 2.33 5.33 -15.72
CA GLU A 44 1.54 4.94 -14.55
C GLU A 44 2.09 5.58 -13.29
N TYR A 45 1.19 6.08 -12.43
CA TYR A 45 1.50 6.72 -11.15
C TYR A 45 0.70 6.05 -10.05
N TRP A 46 1.38 5.39 -9.12
CA TRP A 46 0.78 4.67 -8.01
C TRP A 46 1.13 5.32 -6.68
N HIS A 47 0.12 5.63 -5.88
CA HIS A 47 0.26 5.91 -4.46
C HIS A 47 -0.15 4.65 -3.71
N VAL A 48 0.80 4.02 -3.03
CA VAL A 48 0.62 2.75 -2.34
C VAL A 48 0.74 2.97 -0.85
N GLU A 49 -0.27 2.54 -0.12
CA GLU A 49 -0.24 2.46 1.35
C GLU A 49 -0.18 0.99 1.76
N VAL A 50 0.58 0.69 2.79
CA VAL A 50 0.86 -0.67 3.26
C VAL A 50 0.28 -0.85 4.65
N GLN A 51 -0.75 -1.69 4.77
CA GLN A 51 -1.43 -1.95 6.03
C GLN A 51 -1.38 -3.44 6.36
N ILE A 52 -0.24 -3.85 6.90
CA ILE A 52 0.04 -5.23 7.26
C ILE A 52 0.33 -5.27 8.74
N SER A 53 -0.66 -5.63 9.53
CA SER A 53 -0.49 -5.82 10.96
C SER A 53 -0.75 -7.28 11.31
N TYR A 54 0.10 -7.81 12.16
CA TYR A 54 -0.11 -9.10 12.76
C TYR A 54 -0.07 -8.94 14.29
N PRO A 55 -1.12 -9.23 15.03
CA PRO A 55 -2.43 -9.80 14.65
C PRO A 55 -3.30 -8.87 13.80
N PRO A 56 -4.38 -9.40 13.17
CA PRO A 56 -5.23 -8.64 12.28
C PRO A 56 -5.67 -7.31 12.88
N VAL A 57 -5.56 -6.24 12.11
CA VAL A 57 -5.97 -4.92 12.56
C VAL A 57 -7.46 -4.94 12.85
N ASN A 58 -7.83 -4.51 14.05
CA ASN A 58 -9.21 -4.25 14.38
C ASN A 58 -9.67 -3.04 13.56
N TYR A 59 -10.49 -3.24 12.55
CA TYR A 59 -11.14 -2.22 11.76
C TYR A 59 -10.23 -1.08 11.26
N ILE A 60 -9.98 -1.04 9.98
CA ILE A 60 -9.26 0.06 9.32
C ILE A 60 -10.00 1.38 9.54
N GLY A 61 -11.33 1.37 9.53
CA GLY A 61 -12.17 2.53 9.80
C GLY A 61 -12.29 2.94 11.27
N GLY A 62 -11.45 2.44 12.17
CA GLY A 62 -11.15 3.10 13.44
C GLY A 62 -12.22 3.13 14.51
N ASP A 63 -12.94 2.04 14.80
CA ASP A 63 -13.64 1.95 16.09
C ASP A 63 -12.98 0.88 16.98
N ILE A 64 -12.45 1.34 18.12
CA ILE A 64 -11.75 0.51 19.13
C ILE A 64 -12.75 -0.23 20.02
N ASN A 65 -14.03 0.15 19.99
CA ASN A 65 -15.05 -0.48 20.79
C ASN A 65 -15.54 -1.76 20.12
N ALA A 66 -15.64 -2.82 20.90
CA ALA A 66 -16.06 -4.15 20.45
C ALA A 66 -17.51 -4.24 19.94
N ARG A 67 -18.22 -3.12 19.82
CA ARG A 67 -19.61 -3.10 19.33
C ARG A 67 -19.65 -3.22 17.81
N LYS A 68 -20.63 -3.93 17.32
CA LYS A 68 -20.91 -4.05 15.89
C LYS A 68 -21.32 -2.69 15.32
N ARG A 69 -20.59 -2.16 14.33
CA ARG A 69 -20.89 -0.91 13.64
C ARG A 69 -22.12 -1.06 12.75
N THR A 70 -22.89 0.01 12.61
CA THR A 70 -23.91 0.11 11.58
C THR A 70 -23.27 0.24 10.20
N LYS A 71 -24.02 0.01 9.12
CA LYS A 71 -23.49 0.17 7.75
C LYS A 71 -23.01 1.60 7.48
N ASN A 72 -23.72 2.60 8.03
CA ASN A 72 -23.34 4.01 7.86
C ASN A 72 -22.06 4.34 8.63
N GLU A 73 -21.93 3.91 9.87
CA GLU A 73 -20.71 4.09 10.68
C GLU A 73 -19.50 3.41 10.03
N LEU A 74 -19.70 2.22 9.45
CA LEU A 74 -18.65 1.52 8.71
C LEU A 74 -18.21 2.35 7.50
N ARG A 75 -19.15 2.83 6.70
CA ARG A 75 -18.85 3.62 5.50
C ARG A 75 -18.14 4.92 5.84
N GLU A 76 -18.65 5.68 6.81
CA GLU A 76 -18.03 6.92 7.27
C GLU A 76 -16.61 6.69 7.78
N GLY A 77 -16.37 5.63 8.56
CA GLY A 77 -15.05 5.26 9.05
C GLY A 77 -14.06 4.95 7.93
N VAL A 78 -14.49 4.21 6.91
CA VAL A 78 -13.67 3.88 5.75
C VAL A 78 -13.41 5.12 4.90
N GLU A 79 -14.41 5.97 4.67
CA GLU A 79 -14.25 7.23 3.93
C GLU A 79 -13.23 8.15 4.61
N GLN A 80 -13.30 8.30 5.92
CA GLN A 80 -12.35 9.10 6.70
C GLN A 80 -10.94 8.52 6.62
N TRP A 81 -10.80 7.20 6.70
CA TRP A 81 -9.53 6.52 6.59
C TRP A 81 -8.90 6.69 5.19
N VAL A 82 -9.69 6.49 4.13
CA VAL A 82 -9.24 6.70 2.74
C VAL A 82 -8.83 8.16 2.52
N ALA A 83 -9.63 9.11 3.01
CA ALA A 83 -9.29 10.52 2.93
C ALA A 83 -7.97 10.83 3.63
N LYS A 84 -7.75 10.32 4.83
CA LYS A 84 -6.50 10.51 5.58
C LYS A 84 -5.31 9.88 4.86
N LYS A 85 -5.47 8.67 4.35
CA LYS A 85 -4.36 7.90 3.75
C LYS A 85 -3.99 8.38 2.34
N PHE A 86 -4.97 8.73 1.52
CA PHE A 86 -4.74 9.00 0.11
C PHE A 86 -5.02 10.44 -0.32
N THR A 87 -6.13 11.03 0.11
CA THR A 87 -6.65 12.27 -0.48
C THR A 87 -6.54 13.50 0.41
N SER A 88 -5.91 13.40 1.57
CA SER A 88 -5.71 14.57 2.43
C SER A 88 -5.00 15.69 1.68
N PRO A 89 -5.35 16.98 1.93
CA PRO A 89 -4.74 18.12 1.24
C PRO A 89 -3.21 18.15 1.36
N LYS A 90 -2.67 17.74 2.50
CA LYS A 90 -1.22 17.65 2.73
C LYS A 90 -0.55 16.64 1.81
N LYS A 91 -1.10 15.43 1.72
CA LYS A 91 -0.56 14.37 0.84
C LYS A 91 -0.73 14.72 -0.64
N ALA A 92 -1.87 15.30 -1.02
CA ALA A 92 -2.10 15.79 -2.37
C ALA A 92 -1.08 16.87 -2.77
N LYS A 93 -0.84 17.86 -1.90
CA LYS A 93 0.19 18.88 -2.08
C LYS A 93 1.57 18.25 -2.25
N ARG A 94 1.94 17.32 -1.36
CA ARG A 94 3.25 16.66 -1.40
C ARG A 94 3.46 15.87 -2.69
N ARG A 95 2.48 15.11 -3.16
CA ARG A 95 2.56 14.43 -4.46
C ARG A 95 2.73 15.41 -5.62
N ASN A 96 2.01 16.52 -5.60
CA ASN A 96 2.09 17.55 -6.64
C ASN A 96 3.45 18.29 -6.64
N GLU A 97 4.07 18.45 -5.48
CA GLU A 97 5.45 18.99 -5.37
C GLU A 97 6.48 18.04 -6.01
N ILE A 98 6.28 16.73 -5.87
CA ILE A 98 7.18 15.72 -6.45
C ILE A 98 6.95 15.60 -7.94
N LEU A 99 5.70 15.51 -8.37
CA LEU A 99 5.34 15.31 -9.76
C LEU A 99 4.02 16.05 -10.06
N PRO A 100 4.13 17.29 -10.59
CA PRO A 100 2.97 18.10 -10.94
C PRO A 100 2.07 17.41 -11.97
N ASP A 101 0.76 17.58 -11.80
CA ASP A 101 -0.28 17.11 -12.71
C ASP A 101 -0.37 15.60 -12.96
N ALA A 102 0.35 14.81 -12.17
CA ALA A 102 0.28 13.35 -12.25
C ALA A 102 -1.07 12.81 -11.76
N LYS A 103 -1.65 11.89 -12.52
CA LYS A 103 -2.92 11.22 -12.17
C LYS A 103 -2.61 9.98 -11.35
N TRP A 104 -2.57 10.14 -10.04
CA TRP A 104 -2.28 9.07 -9.10
C TRP A 104 -3.44 8.10 -8.97
N ARG A 105 -3.15 6.79 -9.11
CA ARG A 105 -4.02 5.70 -8.72
C ARG A 105 -3.67 5.29 -7.29
N TYR A 106 -4.68 4.89 -6.51
CA TYR A 106 -4.53 4.56 -5.10
C TYR A 106 -4.59 3.05 -4.89
N PHE A 107 -3.57 2.52 -4.22
CA PHE A 107 -3.42 1.10 -3.94
C PHE A 107 -3.24 0.86 -2.45
N LEU A 108 -3.97 -0.10 -1.91
CA LEU A 108 -3.77 -0.60 -0.56
C LEU A 108 -3.22 -2.02 -0.62
N VAL A 109 -2.02 -2.21 -0.10
CA VAL A 109 -1.49 -3.54 0.18
C VAL A 109 -1.94 -3.93 1.59
N HIS A 110 -2.72 -5.00 1.68
CA HIS A 110 -3.34 -5.41 2.94
C HIS A 110 -3.10 -6.88 3.26
N ALA A 111 -3.02 -7.19 4.55
CA ALA A 111 -3.05 -8.56 5.05
C ALA A 111 -4.49 -8.98 5.42
N VAL A 112 -4.63 -9.80 6.43
CA VAL A 112 -5.94 -10.25 6.92
C VAL A 112 -6.63 -9.10 7.65
N LEU A 113 -7.81 -8.73 7.21
CA LEU A 113 -8.68 -7.77 7.85
C LEU A 113 -9.78 -8.50 8.63
N LYS A 114 -10.22 -7.88 9.71
CA LYS A 114 -11.30 -8.44 10.54
C LYS A 114 -12.67 -8.33 9.89
N ASP A 115 -12.86 -7.33 9.02
CA ASP A 115 -14.11 -7.08 8.30
C ASP A 115 -13.84 -6.84 6.81
N GLU A 116 -14.17 -7.82 6.00
CA GLU A 116 -14.02 -7.73 4.53
C GLU A 116 -14.95 -6.68 3.89
N ALA A 117 -16.02 -6.28 4.59
CA ALA A 117 -16.91 -5.23 4.10
C ALA A 117 -16.19 -3.89 3.95
N GLU A 118 -15.15 -3.62 4.73
CA GLU A 118 -14.30 -2.43 4.57
C GLU A 118 -13.62 -2.40 3.20
N LEU A 119 -13.14 -3.55 2.72
CA LEU A 119 -12.49 -3.65 1.41
C LEU A 119 -13.44 -3.35 0.25
N VAL A 120 -14.71 -3.75 0.38
CA VAL A 120 -15.74 -3.45 -0.63
C VAL A 120 -15.93 -1.95 -0.75
N ILE A 121 -16.07 -1.27 0.39
CA ILE A 121 -16.22 0.20 0.44
C ILE A 121 -14.98 0.91 -0.13
N MET A 122 -13.78 0.44 0.20
CA MET A 122 -12.55 1.00 -0.36
C MET A 122 -12.51 0.93 -1.88
N LYS A 123 -12.92 -0.20 -2.47
CA LYS A 123 -13.02 -0.34 -3.93
C LYS A 123 -14.01 0.66 -4.53
N GLU A 124 -15.18 0.84 -3.89
CA GLU A 124 -16.16 1.83 -4.32
C GLU A 124 -15.61 3.26 -4.26
N LEU A 125 -14.70 3.54 -3.34
CA LEU A 125 -14.00 4.82 -3.20
C LEU A 125 -12.79 4.98 -4.14
N GLY A 126 -12.56 4.02 -5.03
CA GLY A 126 -11.49 4.08 -6.03
C GLY A 126 -10.12 3.61 -5.54
N VAL A 127 -10.06 2.88 -4.42
CA VAL A 127 -8.84 2.25 -3.93
C VAL A 127 -8.72 0.84 -4.50
N GLU A 128 -7.63 0.55 -5.19
CA GLU A 128 -7.31 -0.79 -5.67
C GLU A 128 -6.63 -1.61 -4.56
N LEU A 129 -7.00 -2.87 -4.46
CA LEU A 129 -6.58 -3.73 -3.35
C LEU A 129 -5.59 -4.78 -3.82
N ILE A 130 -4.48 -4.90 -3.10
CA ILE A 130 -3.44 -5.90 -3.34
C ILE A 130 -3.27 -6.74 -2.08
N PRO A 131 -3.66 -8.02 -2.08
CA PRO A 131 -3.40 -8.90 -0.95
C PRO A 131 -1.89 -9.10 -0.76
N TYR A 132 -1.39 -8.91 0.46
CA TYR A 132 0.03 -9.08 0.76
C TYR A 132 0.54 -10.49 0.43
N LYS A 133 -0.30 -11.51 0.61
CA LYS A 133 0.03 -12.87 0.18
C LYS A 133 0.41 -12.99 -1.29
N ARG A 134 -0.18 -12.13 -2.17
CA ARG A 134 0.19 -12.06 -3.58
C ARG A 134 1.58 -11.47 -3.75
N VAL A 135 1.89 -10.39 -3.05
CA VAL A 135 3.23 -9.78 -3.05
C VAL A 135 4.29 -10.82 -2.69
N LEU A 136 4.06 -11.54 -1.60
CA LEU A 136 4.99 -12.59 -1.15
C LEU A 136 5.11 -13.75 -2.14
N ALA A 137 4.00 -14.19 -2.72
CA ALA A 137 3.99 -15.25 -3.72
C ALA A 137 4.78 -14.85 -4.99
N ASP A 138 4.55 -13.63 -5.49
CA ASP A 138 5.26 -13.11 -6.66
C ASP A 138 6.77 -12.99 -6.39
N LEU A 139 7.17 -12.51 -5.21
CA LEU A 139 8.57 -12.41 -4.81
C LEU A 139 9.26 -13.78 -4.72
N ARG A 140 8.55 -14.82 -4.31
CA ARG A 140 9.08 -16.21 -4.24
C ARG A 140 9.24 -16.86 -5.61
N LEU A 141 8.39 -16.52 -6.56
CA LEU A 141 8.48 -17.04 -7.94
C LEU A 141 9.68 -16.46 -8.71
N GLU A 142 10.03 -15.21 -8.47
CA GLU A 142 11.17 -14.56 -9.10
C GLU A 142 12.46 -14.86 -8.34
N LYS A 143 13.21 -15.86 -8.77
CA LYS A 143 14.44 -16.34 -8.10
C LYS A 143 15.61 -15.34 -8.09
N GLN A 144 15.58 -14.30 -8.91
CA GLN A 144 16.67 -13.31 -8.98
C GLN A 144 16.12 -11.90 -8.78
N SER A 145 16.73 -11.18 -7.84
CA SER A 145 16.46 -9.77 -7.66
C SER A 145 17.12 -8.94 -8.78
N LYS A 146 16.42 -7.90 -9.21
CA LYS A 146 16.94 -6.89 -10.14
C LYS A 146 17.63 -5.72 -9.43
N SER A 147 17.58 -5.71 -8.11
CA SER A 147 18.20 -4.69 -7.27
C SER A 147 18.92 -5.32 -6.08
N SER A 148 19.91 -4.62 -5.56
CA SER A 148 20.60 -5.00 -4.33
C SER A 148 20.00 -4.24 -3.17
N SER A 149 18.98 -4.80 -2.55
CA SER A 149 18.32 -4.24 -1.36
C SER A 149 18.33 -5.25 -0.20
N ALA A 150 18.12 -4.76 1.02
CA ALA A 150 17.96 -5.64 2.18
C ALA A 150 16.76 -6.58 2.03
N ALA A 151 15.67 -6.08 1.45
CA ALA A 151 14.48 -6.89 1.19
C ALA A 151 14.75 -7.98 0.15
N SER A 152 15.51 -7.68 -0.92
CA SER A 152 15.90 -8.68 -1.91
C SER A 152 16.78 -9.78 -1.31
N GLY A 153 17.74 -9.42 -0.46
CA GLY A 153 18.57 -10.37 0.26
C GLY A 153 17.77 -11.30 1.18
N ILE A 154 16.75 -10.77 1.87
CA ILE A 154 15.85 -11.59 2.69
C ILE A 154 15.05 -12.57 1.84
N VAL A 155 14.49 -12.12 0.69
CA VAL A 155 13.76 -12.99 -0.22
C VAL A 155 14.66 -14.10 -0.78
N GLU A 156 15.87 -13.77 -1.20
CA GLU A 156 16.85 -14.74 -1.70
C GLU A 156 17.22 -15.78 -0.61
N MET A 157 17.42 -15.32 0.63
CA MET A 157 17.70 -16.22 1.76
C MET A 157 16.53 -17.18 2.03
N LEU A 158 15.29 -16.69 2.00
CA LEU A 158 14.11 -17.53 2.18
C LEU A 158 13.96 -18.57 1.06
N ASN A 159 14.26 -18.19 -0.17
CA ASN A 159 14.23 -19.12 -1.30
C ASN A 159 15.36 -20.17 -1.25
N TYR A 160 16.47 -19.85 -0.60
CA TYR A 160 17.57 -20.80 -0.41
C TYR A 160 17.24 -21.89 0.63
N LEU A 161 16.37 -21.58 1.60
CA LEU A 161 15.99 -22.50 2.68
C LEU A 161 14.90 -23.51 2.27
N GLU A 162 14.31 -23.40 1.10
CA GLU A 162 13.34 -24.37 0.52
C GLU A 162 14.07 -25.39 -0.39
#